data_f40f62a039513e9b1275950a91726052
#
_entry.id   f40f62a039513e9b1275950a91726052
#
_cell.length_a   1.000
_cell.length_b   1.000
_cell.length_c   1.000
_cell.angle_alpha   90.00
_cell.angle_beta   90.00
_cell.angle_gamma   90.00
#
_symmetry.space_group_name_H-M   'P 1'
#
loop_
_entity.id
_entity.type
_entity.pdbx_description
1 polymer ?
#
loop_
_entity_poly.entity_id
_entity_poly.type
_entity_poly.pdbx_seq_one_letter_code
_entity_poly.pdbx_strand_id
1 'polypeptide(L)'
;MKNRLQKYLDEKNVVSTNQGSGKKGTRTSDHLMVIRFLIDKIVKDKKQNLYACFVDVKKAYDFTSRELLFYKLMSEYGIGGNFLKTLQALYVDHNVFVRVTDGLLQPIKTTIGLKQGCGISPLLFNLFIDKITEIFDQSCDPVNLGGEDLSCLLWADDLVLLSSSPTGLQNSIDKTHMFYNSIGLQMNTKKTKVLIFNSRGLKLTNNSFFVGGNPLEVVDEYQYLGIKLKPSGSFQFAVGELFDKANRAWFSISNVLYQHKKMAVKRALLLFDSLIRPIFLYAVELWLPFIITKRGLENVENLMKFWEMFKPEVLNQKICRLLLSVHKKCSRLAVLGELGRYPVLVPALKLCLKYQYQLKFADKKSLVYKAISEMKNNPQLESWYSRVDKIKLLLKIPELYGQSDKVGFIIEKRIKSNFDRFFLDEINLIKRGSDGLDHNKLRFYKVLKGTFKQEPYITNILSRNQRAWLSRYRTSAHSLRIETGRYTIPVTPLSERVCVYCDSGACDTEMHAILVCPTFSLKRQCFLGRVTALLPHFDSMTADQKLHTLLCPATTQLAKCVSKFLGIISDTRKEIDQGLQPEVLQLYVQHKI
;
A
#
# COMPACT_ATOMS: atom_id res chain seq x y z
N MET A 1 33.50 4.05 -9.90
CA MET A 1 34.04 3.98 -8.51
C MET A 1 33.09 3.24 -7.56
N LYS A 2 31.83 3.65 -7.42
CA LYS A 2 30.88 3.03 -6.48
C LYS A 2 30.84 1.51 -6.57
N ASN A 3 30.60 0.95 -7.76
CA ASN A 3 30.48 -0.52 -7.95
C ASN A 3 31.77 -1.26 -7.63
N ARG A 4 32.93 -0.65 -7.87
CA ARG A 4 34.23 -1.26 -7.52
C ARG A 4 34.45 -1.27 -6.02
N LEU A 5 34.12 -0.17 -5.32
CA LEU A 5 34.20 -0.09 -3.87
C LEU A 5 33.22 -1.08 -3.25
N GLN A 6 31.95 -1.10 -3.69
CA GLN A 6 30.95 -2.04 -3.19
C GLN A 6 31.41 -3.49 -3.33
N LYS A 7 31.91 -3.87 -4.51
CA LYS A 7 32.41 -5.22 -4.74
C LYS A 7 33.55 -5.59 -3.78
N TYR A 8 34.50 -4.68 -3.58
CA TYR A 8 35.61 -4.88 -2.63
C TYR A 8 35.10 -5.07 -1.19
N LEU A 9 34.16 -4.23 -0.75
CA LEU A 9 33.60 -4.33 0.61
C LEU A 9 32.81 -5.61 0.82
N ASP A 10 32.03 -6.04 -0.20
CA ASP A 10 31.27 -7.28 -0.16
C ASP A 10 32.20 -8.53 -0.12
N GLU A 11 33.27 -8.53 -0.93
CA GLU A 11 34.23 -9.64 -0.96
C GLU A 11 35.05 -9.75 0.32
N LYS A 12 35.39 -8.64 0.93
CA LYS A 12 36.18 -8.61 2.18
C LYS A 12 35.35 -8.73 3.45
N ASN A 13 34.02 -8.59 3.37
CA ASN A 13 33.09 -8.60 4.51
C ASN A 13 33.52 -7.64 5.63
N VAL A 14 34.02 -6.45 5.28
CA VAL A 14 34.60 -5.49 6.23
C VAL A 14 33.58 -4.59 6.91
N VAL A 15 32.38 -4.46 6.36
CA VAL A 15 31.31 -3.65 6.95
C VAL A 15 30.54 -4.47 7.96
N SER A 16 30.34 -3.95 9.16
CA SER A 16 29.62 -4.59 10.26
C SER A 16 28.24 -5.10 9.84
N THR A 17 27.83 -6.27 10.34
CA THR A 17 26.48 -6.83 10.13
C THR A 17 25.36 -5.94 10.68
N ASN A 18 25.68 -5.05 11.63
CA ASN A 18 24.75 -4.11 12.24
C ASN A 18 24.40 -2.94 11.29
N GLN A 19 25.27 -2.64 10.28
CA GLN A 19 25.00 -1.65 9.25
C GLN A 19 24.16 -2.26 8.12
N GLY A 20 22.93 -1.78 7.95
CA GLY A 20 22.01 -2.25 6.89
C GLY A 20 22.05 -1.39 5.62
N SER A 21 22.45 -0.13 5.72
CA SER A 21 22.46 0.78 4.59
C SER A 21 23.57 0.44 3.61
N GLY A 22 23.29 0.54 2.30
CA GLY A 22 24.29 0.37 1.25
C GLY A 22 24.71 -1.08 0.97
N LYS A 23 24.21 -2.07 1.67
CA LYS A 23 24.46 -3.49 1.39
C LYS A 23 23.46 -4.05 0.39
N LYS A 24 23.94 -4.91 -0.52
CA LYS A 24 23.09 -5.59 -1.50
C LYS A 24 22.13 -6.54 -0.77
N GLY A 25 20.84 -6.44 -1.09
CA GLY A 25 19.82 -7.34 -0.54
C GLY A 25 19.25 -6.94 0.82
N THR A 26 19.79 -5.91 1.49
CA THR A 26 19.25 -5.36 2.75
C THR A 26 18.16 -4.32 2.50
N ARG A 27 17.24 -4.20 3.44
CA ARG A 27 16.07 -3.30 3.38
C ARG A 27 15.84 -2.66 4.74
N THR A 28 15.19 -1.50 4.75
CA THR A 28 14.69 -0.89 6.00
C THR A 28 13.79 -1.85 6.78
N SER A 29 13.01 -2.69 6.07
CA SER A 29 12.18 -3.74 6.67
C SER A 29 12.97 -4.75 7.50
N ASP A 30 14.25 -5.00 7.17
CA ASP A 30 15.07 -5.99 7.90
C ASP A 30 15.38 -5.48 9.32
N HIS A 31 15.77 -4.23 9.47
CA HIS A 31 15.99 -3.61 10.79
C HIS A 31 14.69 -3.50 11.60
N LEU A 32 13.60 -3.08 10.96
CA LEU A 32 12.29 -3.04 11.59
C LEU A 32 11.84 -4.45 12.04
N MET A 33 12.18 -5.50 11.28
CA MET A 33 11.90 -6.90 11.65
C MET A 33 12.71 -7.32 12.89
N VAL A 34 13.98 -6.95 12.96
CA VAL A 34 14.82 -7.24 14.13
C VAL A 34 14.24 -6.58 15.38
N ILE A 35 13.92 -5.28 15.32
CA ILE A 35 13.28 -4.58 16.45
C ILE A 35 11.96 -5.24 16.81
N ARG A 36 11.13 -5.57 15.83
CA ARG A 36 9.87 -6.24 16.07
C ARG A 36 10.04 -7.58 16.77
N PHE A 37 11.01 -8.38 16.34
CA PHE A 37 11.31 -9.65 16.96
C PHE A 37 11.78 -9.48 18.41
N LEU A 38 12.68 -8.53 18.67
CA LEU A 38 13.16 -8.25 20.04
C LEU A 38 12.02 -7.82 20.96
N ILE A 39 11.07 -7.01 20.45
CA ILE A 39 9.86 -6.65 21.21
C ILE A 39 9.01 -7.90 21.51
N ASP A 40 8.80 -8.78 20.55
CA ASP A 40 8.03 -10.01 20.78
C ASP A 40 8.74 -10.93 21.80
N LYS A 41 10.06 -11.12 21.67
CA LYS A 41 10.88 -11.96 22.54
C LYS A 41 11.01 -11.41 23.96
N ILE A 42 11.38 -10.13 24.11
CA ILE A 42 11.72 -9.54 25.40
C ILE A 42 10.48 -9.01 26.11
N VAL A 43 9.66 -8.24 25.38
CA VAL A 43 8.54 -7.53 26.02
C VAL A 43 7.31 -8.41 26.16
N LYS A 44 6.96 -9.20 25.13
CA LYS A 44 5.73 -10.00 25.17
C LYS A 44 5.92 -11.35 25.81
N ASP A 45 7.01 -12.04 25.51
CA ASP A 45 7.30 -13.37 26.02
C ASP A 45 7.90 -13.28 27.45
N LYS A 46 9.07 -12.65 27.60
CA LYS A 46 9.77 -12.55 28.89
C LYS A 46 9.17 -11.52 29.87
N LYS A 47 8.24 -10.65 29.41
CA LYS A 47 7.62 -9.57 30.20
C LYS A 47 8.62 -8.55 30.77
N GLN A 48 9.79 -8.41 30.13
CA GLN A 48 10.83 -7.45 30.47
C GLN A 48 10.74 -6.19 29.60
N ASN A 49 11.37 -5.12 30.04
CA ASN A 49 11.47 -3.90 29.24
C ASN A 49 12.62 -4.03 28.23
N LEU A 50 12.43 -3.42 27.03
CA LEU A 50 13.48 -3.22 26.06
C LEU A 50 13.73 -1.70 25.94
N TYR A 51 14.96 -1.31 26.23
CA TYR A 51 15.38 0.09 26.19
C TYR A 51 16.01 0.41 24.83
N ALA A 52 15.51 1.43 24.14
CA ALA A 52 16.03 1.85 22.85
C ALA A 52 16.30 3.35 22.82
N CYS A 53 17.51 3.76 22.40
CA CYS A 53 17.83 5.14 22.14
C CYS A 53 18.05 5.36 20.64
N PHE A 54 17.24 6.24 20.05
CA PHE A 54 17.34 6.63 18.65
C PHE A 54 18.20 7.89 18.57
N VAL A 55 19.40 7.73 18.02
CA VAL A 55 20.44 8.76 17.99
C VAL A 55 20.39 9.50 16.66
N ASP A 56 20.27 10.82 16.72
CA ASP A 56 20.38 11.74 15.56
C ASP A 56 21.74 12.46 15.62
N VAL A 57 22.45 12.46 14.50
CA VAL A 57 23.75 13.16 14.37
C VAL A 57 23.52 14.48 13.65
N LYS A 58 24.10 15.57 14.21
CA LYS A 58 24.00 16.89 13.60
C LYS A 58 24.71 16.93 12.25
N LYS A 59 23.94 17.13 11.16
CA LYS A 59 24.49 17.32 9.80
C LYS A 59 25.61 16.33 9.47
N ALA A 60 25.38 15.03 9.68
CA ALA A 60 26.36 13.96 9.61
C ALA A 60 27.26 14.03 8.37
N TYR A 61 26.66 14.20 7.18
CA TYR A 61 27.38 14.32 5.93
C TYR A 61 28.21 15.60 5.81
N ASP A 62 27.72 16.71 6.35
CA ASP A 62 28.37 18.01 6.23
C ASP A 62 29.59 18.13 7.16
N PHE A 63 29.60 17.44 8.31
CA PHE A 63 30.68 17.46 9.29
C PHE A 63 31.66 16.31 9.19
N THR A 64 31.49 15.38 8.21
CA THR A 64 32.46 14.31 8.00
C THR A 64 33.84 14.86 7.64
N SER A 65 34.86 14.60 8.49
CA SER A 65 36.25 14.95 8.19
C SER A 65 36.77 14.13 7.02
N ARG A 66 37.13 14.78 5.91
CA ARG A 66 37.68 14.13 4.72
C ARG A 66 39.04 13.52 4.98
N GLU A 67 39.88 14.22 5.74
CA GLU A 67 41.21 13.77 6.11
C GLU A 67 41.13 12.47 6.93
N LEU A 68 40.35 12.48 8.01
CA LEU A 68 40.14 11.31 8.84
C LEU A 68 39.49 10.14 8.03
N LEU A 69 38.54 10.44 7.14
CA LEU A 69 37.95 9.45 6.26
C LEU A 69 39.00 8.76 5.39
N PHE A 70 39.84 9.55 4.70
CA PHE A 70 40.89 9.01 3.83
C PHE A 70 41.94 8.21 4.60
N TYR A 71 42.28 8.67 5.81
CA TYR A 71 43.13 7.93 6.72
C TYR A 71 42.53 6.57 7.09
N LYS A 72 41.24 6.55 7.51
CA LYS A 72 40.51 5.31 7.83
C LYS A 72 40.42 4.36 6.63
N LEU A 73 40.14 4.88 5.44
CA LEU A 73 40.06 4.06 4.23
C LEU A 73 41.38 3.33 3.98
N MET A 74 42.52 3.98 4.23
CA MET A 74 43.84 3.39 4.05
C MET A 74 44.20 2.43 5.20
N SER A 75 44.06 2.87 6.45
CA SER A 75 44.56 2.15 7.62
C SER A 75 43.66 1.02 8.07
N GLU A 76 42.33 1.21 8.03
CA GLU A 76 41.35 0.24 8.55
C GLU A 76 40.80 -0.67 7.45
N TYR A 77 40.67 -0.17 6.22
CA TYR A 77 40.01 -0.90 5.12
C TYR A 77 40.97 -1.32 3.99
N GLY A 78 42.26 -0.97 4.06
CA GLY A 78 43.25 -1.30 3.05
C GLY A 78 42.98 -0.69 1.67
N ILE A 79 42.23 0.40 1.61
CA ILE A 79 41.87 1.10 0.37
C ILE A 79 42.92 2.17 0.05
N GLY A 80 43.82 1.87 -0.90
CA GLY A 80 44.95 2.73 -1.22
C GLY A 80 45.16 2.90 -2.74
N GLY A 81 46.40 3.30 -3.10
CA GLY A 81 46.86 3.41 -4.46
C GLY A 81 46.07 4.41 -5.32
N ASN A 82 45.94 4.11 -6.60
CA ASN A 82 45.26 4.97 -7.57
C ASN A 82 43.76 5.15 -7.26
N PHE A 83 43.13 4.19 -6.59
CA PHE A 83 41.71 4.33 -6.23
C PHE A 83 41.53 5.44 -5.18
N LEU A 84 42.34 5.44 -4.11
CA LEU A 84 42.29 6.46 -3.06
C LEU A 84 42.66 7.84 -3.63
N LYS A 85 43.73 7.92 -4.46
CA LYS A 85 44.14 9.19 -5.12
C LYS A 85 43.00 9.74 -5.97
N THR A 86 42.31 8.91 -6.74
CA THR A 86 41.15 9.33 -7.55
C THR A 86 39.99 9.80 -6.67
N LEU A 87 39.77 9.12 -5.54
CA LEU A 87 38.73 9.51 -4.60
C LEU A 87 39.03 10.87 -3.94
N GLN A 88 40.28 11.08 -3.54
CA GLN A 88 40.77 12.37 -2.99
C GLN A 88 40.59 13.48 -4.03
N ALA A 89 40.95 13.25 -5.29
CA ALA A 89 40.81 14.22 -6.37
C ALA A 89 39.34 14.68 -6.59
N LEU A 90 38.35 13.85 -6.28
CA LEU A 90 36.93 14.27 -6.33
C LEU A 90 36.58 15.37 -5.31
N TYR A 91 37.41 15.55 -4.26
CA TYR A 91 37.17 16.49 -3.18
C TYR A 91 38.17 17.66 -3.19
N VAL A 92 39.20 17.66 -4.05
CA VAL A 92 40.10 18.79 -4.28
C VAL A 92 39.30 19.91 -4.94
N ASP A 93 39.48 21.13 -4.47
CA ASP A 93 38.79 22.33 -4.96
C ASP A 93 37.27 22.21 -5.12
N HIS A 94 36.65 21.54 -4.15
CA HIS A 94 35.20 21.36 -4.16
C HIS A 94 34.50 22.65 -3.78
N ASN A 95 33.84 23.26 -4.77
CA ASN A 95 33.02 24.45 -4.63
C ASN A 95 31.53 24.12 -4.66
N VAL A 96 30.75 24.76 -3.81
CA VAL A 96 29.28 24.70 -3.79
C VAL A 96 28.74 26.01 -4.33
N PHE A 97 27.83 25.93 -5.29
CA PHE A 97 27.12 27.06 -5.87
C PHE A 97 25.68 27.07 -5.38
N VAL A 98 25.24 28.18 -4.84
CA VAL A 98 23.84 28.38 -4.44
C VAL A 98 23.09 29.03 -5.59
N ARG A 99 22.08 28.36 -6.11
CA ARG A 99 21.20 28.90 -7.15
C ARG A 99 20.08 29.71 -6.50
N VAL A 100 19.98 30.96 -6.89
CA VAL A 100 18.89 31.88 -6.52
C VAL A 100 18.06 32.26 -7.76
N THR A 101 16.98 33.00 -7.57
CA THR A 101 16.08 33.44 -8.66
C THR A 101 16.84 34.16 -9.77
N ASP A 102 17.84 34.99 -9.39
CA ASP A 102 18.57 35.87 -10.28
C ASP A 102 19.93 35.31 -10.75
N GLY A 103 20.19 34.00 -10.51
CA GLY A 103 21.42 33.36 -10.97
C GLY A 103 22.13 32.47 -9.94
N LEU A 104 23.44 32.39 -10.02
CA LEU A 104 24.30 31.67 -9.08
C LEU A 104 25.07 32.65 -8.19
N LEU A 105 25.10 32.36 -6.89
CA LEU A 105 25.96 33.10 -5.96
C LEU A 105 27.42 32.71 -6.17
N GLN A 106 28.32 33.50 -5.58
CA GLN A 106 29.75 33.20 -5.59
C GLN A 106 30.03 31.81 -5.00
N PRO A 107 30.97 31.05 -5.57
CA PRO A 107 31.28 29.71 -5.12
C PRO A 107 31.82 29.72 -3.67
N ILE A 108 31.30 28.77 -2.89
CA ILE A 108 31.75 28.54 -1.51
C ILE A 108 32.68 27.32 -1.53
N LYS A 109 33.97 27.53 -1.21
CA LYS A 109 34.91 26.41 -1.08
C LYS A 109 34.61 25.61 0.19
N THR A 110 34.46 24.29 0.07
CA THR A 110 34.21 23.40 1.20
C THR A 110 35.42 22.51 1.46
N THR A 111 35.93 22.51 2.71
CA THR A 111 37.08 21.70 3.14
C THR A 111 36.68 20.42 3.87
N ILE A 112 35.45 20.34 4.37
CA ILE A 112 34.88 19.19 5.09
C ILE A 112 33.61 18.73 4.43
N GLY A 113 33.10 17.58 4.85
CA GLY A 113 31.82 17.02 4.43
C GLY A 113 31.86 16.21 3.14
N LEU A 114 30.87 15.33 3.01
CA LEU A 114 30.64 14.48 1.84
C LEU A 114 29.63 15.12 0.90
N LYS A 115 29.81 14.88 -0.40
CA LYS A 115 28.90 15.41 -1.43
C LYS A 115 27.51 14.77 -1.31
N GLN A 116 26.51 15.55 -0.91
CA GLN A 116 25.12 15.10 -0.88
C GLN A 116 24.63 14.82 -2.32
N GLY A 117 23.92 13.68 -2.50
CA GLY A 117 23.49 13.22 -3.82
C GLY A 117 24.56 12.49 -4.66
N CYS A 118 25.81 12.43 -4.20
CA CYS A 118 26.83 11.61 -4.85
C CYS A 118 26.62 10.12 -4.56
N GLY A 119 26.67 9.29 -5.60
CA GLY A 119 26.39 7.85 -5.46
C GLY A 119 27.38 7.07 -4.60
N ILE A 120 28.59 7.58 -4.32
CA ILE A 120 29.61 6.94 -3.49
C ILE A 120 29.57 7.44 -2.02
N SER A 121 29.06 8.65 -1.76
CA SER A 121 29.05 9.26 -0.43
C SER A 121 28.36 8.40 0.64
N PRO A 122 27.25 7.70 0.40
CA PRO A 122 26.65 6.81 1.40
C PRO A 122 27.60 5.69 1.85
N LEU A 123 28.35 5.09 0.93
CA LEU A 123 29.33 4.05 1.28
C LEU A 123 30.49 4.62 2.09
N LEU A 124 30.98 5.79 1.72
CA LEU A 124 32.06 6.47 2.45
C LEU A 124 31.64 6.83 3.87
N PHE A 125 30.42 7.33 4.04
CA PHE A 125 29.87 7.63 5.36
C PHE A 125 29.73 6.37 6.21
N ASN A 126 29.21 5.28 5.63
CA ASN A 126 29.11 4.00 6.35
C ASN A 126 30.47 3.53 6.86
N LEU A 127 31.52 3.60 6.02
CA LEU A 127 32.88 3.24 6.44
C LEU A 127 33.45 4.19 7.50
N PHE A 128 33.09 5.48 7.43
CA PHE A 128 33.55 6.47 8.39
C PHE A 128 33.08 6.18 9.82
N ILE A 129 31.83 5.65 9.98
CA ILE A 129 31.23 5.39 11.29
C ILE A 129 31.21 3.92 11.70
N ASP A 130 31.58 2.98 10.82
CA ASP A 130 31.35 1.53 11.01
C ASP A 130 31.93 1.00 12.33
N LYS A 131 33.08 1.52 12.74
CA LYS A 131 33.76 1.13 13.99
C LYS A 131 32.98 1.44 15.28
N ILE A 132 31.87 2.19 15.19
CA ILE A 132 30.98 2.39 16.34
C ILE A 132 30.41 1.08 16.86
N THR A 133 30.30 0.06 16.02
CA THR A 133 29.79 -1.25 16.44
C THR A 133 30.73 -2.03 17.36
N GLU A 134 32.01 -1.62 17.42
CA GLU A 134 33.05 -2.29 18.21
C GLU A 134 33.25 -1.68 19.62
N ILE A 135 32.61 -0.53 19.92
CA ILE A 135 32.78 0.15 21.21
C ILE A 135 31.92 -0.41 22.35
N PHE A 136 30.92 -1.23 22.02
CA PHE A 136 29.96 -1.76 22.99
C PHE A 136 30.47 -3.07 23.60
N ASP A 137 30.44 -3.16 24.92
CA ASP A 137 30.81 -4.34 25.69
C ASP A 137 29.69 -4.75 26.65
N GLN A 138 29.96 -5.68 27.56
CA GLN A 138 28.99 -6.21 28.51
C GLN A 138 28.43 -5.15 29.47
N SER A 139 29.13 -4.05 29.71
CA SER A 139 28.62 -2.94 30.54
C SER A 139 27.42 -2.22 29.89
N CYS A 140 27.19 -2.46 28.61
CA CYS A 140 26.04 -1.94 27.86
C CYS A 140 24.78 -2.79 28.01
N ASP A 141 24.83 -3.91 28.75
CA ASP A 141 23.74 -4.87 28.92
C ASP A 141 23.05 -5.20 27.57
N PRO A 142 23.82 -5.78 26.60
CA PRO A 142 23.32 -6.01 25.26
C PRO A 142 22.12 -6.97 25.25
N VAL A 143 21.31 -6.88 24.20
CA VAL A 143 20.23 -7.83 23.98
C VAL A 143 20.73 -9.04 23.18
N ASN A 144 20.25 -10.23 23.49
CA ASN A 144 20.66 -11.43 22.77
C ASN A 144 19.80 -11.65 21.51
N LEU A 145 20.48 -11.84 20.37
CA LEU A 145 19.89 -12.18 19.08
C LEU A 145 20.62 -13.36 18.44
N GLY A 146 19.97 -14.51 18.38
CA GLY A 146 20.54 -15.71 17.77
C GLY A 146 21.81 -16.23 18.45
N GLY A 147 21.95 -16.02 19.77
CA GLY A 147 23.11 -16.40 20.55
C GLY A 147 24.24 -15.35 20.59
N GLU A 148 24.07 -14.23 19.90
CA GLU A 148 25.06 -13.13 19.87
C GLU A 148 24.50 -11.87 20.54
N ASP A 149 25.40 -11.07 21.09
CA ASP A 149 25.10 -9.79 21.72
C ASP A 149 24.86 -8.71 20.68
N LEU A 150 23.77 -7.97 20.85
CA LEU A 150 23.35 -6.87 19.98
C LEU A 150 23.12 -5.62 20.82
N SER A 151 23.98 -4.61 20.64
CA SER A 151 23.88 -3.31 21.30
C SER A 151 23.37 -2.20 20.39
N CYS A 152 23.46 -2.36 19.07
CA CYS A 152 23.04 -1.31 18.15
C CYS A 152 22.58 -1.84 16.78
N LEU A 153 21.78 -1.01 16.10
CA LEU A 153 21.43 -1.13 14.68
C LEU A 153 21.78 0.17 13.96
N LEU A 154 22.37 0.07 12.78
CA LEU A 154 22.81 1.19 11.96
C LEU A 154 22.11 1.17 10.59
N TRP A 155 21.54 2.31 10.21
CA TRP A 155 21.06 2.55 8.86
C TRP A 155 21.55 3.90 8.36
N ALA A 156 22.73 3.91 7.75
CA ALA A 156 23.51 5.11 7.47
C ALA A 156 23.79 5.90 8.76
N ASP A 157 23.27 7.12 8.89
CA ASP A 157 23.37 7.97 10.07
C ASP A 157 22.34 7.67 11.17
N ASP A 158 21.27 6.92 10.84
CA ASP A 158 20.27 6.48 11.82
C ASP A 158 20.83 5.34 12.69
N LEU A 159 21.20 5.65 13.93
CA LEU A 159 21.68 4.70 14.93
C LEU A 159 20.59 4.44 15.98
N VAL A 160 20.34 3.16 16.27
CA VAL A 160 19.52 2.73 17.41
C VAL A 160 20.40 1.96 18.39
N LEU A 161 20.50 2.43 19.62
CA LEU A 161 21.12 1.70 20.72
C LEU A 161 20.06 0.84 21.39
N LEU A 162 20.41 -0.39 21.76
CA LEU A 162 19.50 -1.37 22.37
C LEU A 162 20.14 -1.92 23.65
N SER A 163 19.37 -1.97 24.73
CA SER A 163 19.81 -2.53 25.99
C SER A 163 18.68 -3.23 26.74
N SER A 164 19.03 -4.19 27.58
CA SER A 164 18.12 -4.87 28.49
C SER A 164 17.91 -4.11 29.82
N SER A 165 18.75 -3.08 30.11
CA SER A 165 18.66 -2.28 31.32
C SER A 165 18.81 -0.79 31.07
N PRO A 166 18.31 0.09 31.99
CA PRO A 166 18.51 1.53 31.87
C PRO A 166 19.98 1.94 32.02
N THR A 167 20.73 1.28 32.90
CA THR A 167 22.15 1.55 33.13
C THR A 167 22.97 1.17 31.88
N GLY A 168 22.72 0.01 31.30
CA GLY A 168 23.39 -0.42 30.08
C GLY A 168 23.09 0.50 28.91
N LEU A 169 21.85 1.03 28.78
CA LEU A 169 21.54 2.01 27.77
C LEU A 169 22.30 3.32 28.00
N GLN A 170 22.43 3.80 29.26
CA GLN A 170 23.21 4.99 29.56
C GLN A 170 24.69 4.79 29.17
N ASN A 171 25.28 3.66 29.53
CA ASN A 171 26.66 3.32 29.14
C ASN A 171 26.83 3.32 27.61
N SER A 172 25.86 2.79 26.87
CA SER A 172 25.87 2.82 25.40
C SER A 172 25.81 4.25 24.85
N ILE A 173 25.00 5.12 25.44
CA ILE A 173 24.88 6.53 25.07
C ILE A 173 26.22 7.26 25.31
N ASP A 174 26.86 7.05 26.46
CA ASP A 174 28.12 7.70 26.81
C ASP A 174 29.27 7.28 25.89
N LYS A 175 29.38 5.98 25.61
CA LYS A 175 30.35 5.45 24.64
C LYS A 175 30.12 6.00 23.25
N THR A 176 28.88 6.07 22.81
CA THR A 176 28.49 6.67 21.52
C THR A 176 28.87 8.16 21.45
N HIS A 177 28.64 8.91 22.52
CA HIS A 177 28.99 10.30 22.62
C HIS A 177 30.52 10.51 22.51
N MET A 178 31.30 9.72 23.24
CA MET A 178 32.79 9.76 23.16
C MET A 178 33.27 9.40 21.75
N PHE A 179 32.70 8.34 21.14
CA PHE A 179 33.07 7.95 19.78
C PHE A 179 32.79 9.05 18.76
N TYR A 180 31.59 9.64 18.76
CA TYR A 180 31.29 10.71 17.81
C TYR A 180 32.20 11.93 18.01
N ASN A 181 32.46 12.31 19.25
CA ASN A 181 33.39 13.42 19.53
C ASN A 181 34.82 13.13 19.01
N SER A 182 35.29 11.87 19.11
CA SER A 182 36.64 11.49 18.63
C SER A 182 36.79 11.58 17.11
N ILE A 183 35.68 11.48 16.36
CA ILE A 183 35.66 11.59 14.89
C ILE A 183 35.11 12.94 14.39
N GLY A 184 34.90 13.90 15.29
CA GLY A 184 34.45 15.25 14.96
C GLY A 184 32.95 15.37 14.67
N LEU A 185 32.13 14.35 14.99
CA LEU A 185 30.68 14.39 14.88
C LEU A 185 30.03 14.75 16.22
N GLN A 186 28.82 15.28 16.18
CA GLN A 186 28.06 15.66 17.38
C GLN A 186 26.68 15.05 17.40
N MET A 187 26.29 14.47 18.54
CA MET A 187 24.90 14.03 18.79
C MET A 187 23.96 15.25 18.89
N ASN A 188 22.80 15.12 18.30
CA ASN A 188 21.74 16.11 18.40
C ASN A 188 20.82 15.78 19.57
N THR A 189 21.06 16.35 20.74
CA THR A 189 20.30 16.08 21.97
C THR A 189 18.80 16.40 21.85
N LYS A 190 18.44 17.38 21.00
CA LYS A 190 17.03 17.75 20.77
C LYS A 190 16.25 16.70 19.98
N LYS A 191 16.92 15.99 19.05
CA LYS A 191 16.28 14.97 18.19
C LYS A 191 16.54 13.54 18.67
N THR A 192 17.65 13.31 19.38
CA THR A 192 17.92 12.02 20.03
C THR A 192 16.85 11.75 21.10
N LYS A 193 16.22 10.59 21.05
CA LYS A 193 15.10 10.23 21.92
C LYS A 193 15.24 8.81 22.45
N VAL A 194 14.73 8.59 23.64
CA VAL A 194 14.64 7.25 24.24
C VAL A 194 13.20 6.76 24.19
N LEU A 195 13.00 5.54 23.72
CA LEU A 195 11.72 4.85 23.74
C LEU A 195 11.88 3.53 24.48
N ILE A 196 11.08 3.33 25.53
CA ILE A 196 11.12 2.12 26.35
C ILE A 196 9.92 1.25 25.98
N PHE A 197 10.21 0.11 25.34
CA PHE A 197 9.18 -0.86 25.02
C PHE A 197 8.85 -1.68 26.28
N ASN A 198 7.56 -1.80 26.59
CA ASN A 198 7.09 -2.49 27.79
C ASN A 198 5.72 -3.13 27.58
N SER A 199 5.38 -4.11 28.43
CA SER A 199 4.14 -4.88 28.33
C SER A 199 2.86 -4.05 28.55
N ARG A 200 2.97 -2.95 29.32
CA ARG A 200 1.85 -2.02 29.56
C ARG A 200 1.60 -1.10 28.37
N GLY A 201 2.58 -0.93 27.49
CA GLY A 201 2.49 -0.05 26.32
C GLY A 201 2.41 1.44 26.65
N LEU A 202 2.88 1.83 27.84
CA LEU A 202 2.84 3.20 28.36
C LEU A 202 4.22 3.83 28.37
N LYS A 203 4.28 5.15 28.32
CA LYS A 203 5.51 5.91 28.55
C LYS A 203 5.97 5.69 30.00
N LEU A 204 7.22 5.26 30.18
CA LEU A 204 7.84 5.15 31.49
C LEU A 204 8.70 6.40 31.74
N THR A 205 8.42 7.10 32.85
CA THR A 205 9.10 8.38 33.21
C THR A 205 10.13 8.23 34.33
N ASN A 206 10.25 7.02 34.90
CA ASN A 206 11.09 6.77 36.07
C ASN A 206 12.60 6.69 35.76
N ASN A 207 12.98 6.71 34.47
CA ASN A 207 14.38 6.64 34.05
C ASN A 207 14.78 7.94 33.37
N SER A 208 15.93 8.49 33.74
CA SER A 208 16.54 9.66 33.13
C SER A 208 17.80 9.25 32.39
N PHE A 209 18.00 9.79 31.18
CA PHE A 209 19.16 9.54 30.34
C PHE A 209 19.79 10.85 29.93
N PHE A 210 21.12 10.85 29.73
CA PHE A 210 21.90 12.05 29.48
C PHE A 210 22.92 11.84 28.35
N VAL A 211 23.27 12.93 27.67
CA VAL A 211 24.39 13.01 26.72
C VAL A 211 25.27 14.19 27.14
N GLY A 212 26.48 13.94 27.62
CA GLY A 212 27.37 15.01 28.06
C GLY A 212 26.73 15.95 29.09
N GLY A 213 25.96 15.42 30.03
CA GLY A 213 25.22 16.17 31.05
C GLY A 213 23.87 16.75 30.60
N ASN A 214 23.53 16.73 29.32
CA ASN A 214 22.25 17.22 28.82
C ASN A 214 21.20 16.10 28.85
N PRO A 215 20.00 16.35 29.42
CA PRO A 215 18.96 15.32 29.52
C PRO A 215 18.40 14.96 28.15
N LEU A 216 18.13 13.66 27.95
CA LEU A 216 17.40 13.12 26.80
C LEU A 216 15.93 12.90 27.14
N GLU A 217 15.07 13.24 26.22
CA GLU A 217 13.64 13.01 26.37
C GLU A 217 13.28 11.53 26.18
N VAL A 218 12.58 10.96 27.17
CA VAL A 218 11.89 9.68 27.01
C VAL A 218 10.54 9.97 26.37
N VAL A 219 10.26 9.35 25.21
CA VAL A 219 9.07 9.62 24.39
C VAL A 219 8.08 8.44 24.42
N ASP A 220 6.83 8.72 24.08
CA ASP A 220 5.77 7.71 23.90
C ASP A 220 5.59 7.29 22.44
N GLU A 221 6.32 7.92 21.52
CA GLU A 221 6.38 7.53 20.11
C GLU A 221 7.66 8.03 19.45
N TYR A 222 8.16 7.27 18.50
CA TYR A 222 9.29 7.66 17.67
C TYR A 222 9.15 7.14 16.24
N GLN A 223 9.53 7.95 15.24
CA GLN A 223 9.52 7.55 13.84
C GLN A 223 10.90 7.01 13.44
N TYR A 224 11.01 5.68 13.31
CA TYR A 224 12.22 5.00 12.85
C TYR A 224 12.01 4.39 11.48
N LEU A 225 12.92 4.69 10.54
CA LEU A 225 12.88 4.21 9.14
C LEU A 225 11.47 4.32 8.52
N GLY A 226 10.82 5.46 8.72
CA GLY A 226 9.51 5.75 8.15
C GLY A 226 8.30 5.12 8.85
N ILE A 227 8.52 4.29 9.86
CA ILE A 227 7.48 3.65 10.68
C ILE A 227 7.46 4.27 12.08
N LYS A 228 6.27 4.64 12.56
CA LYS A 228 6.10 5.14 13.92
C LYS A 228 6.00 3.98 14.92
N LEU A 229 6.92 3.94 15.87
CA LEU A 229 6.98 2.97 16.95
C LEU A 229 6.35 3.56 18.21
N LYS A 230 5.71 2.69 19.03
CA LYS A 230 5.16 3.03 20.35
C LYS A 230 5.63 2.02 21.40
N PRO A 231 5.58 2.34 22.70
CA PRO A 231 6.01 1.45 23.79
C PRO A 231 5.41 0.05 23.73
N SER A 232 4.19 -0.11 23.22
CA SER A 232 3.53 -1.41 23.03
C SER A 232 4.12 -2.24 21.87
N GLY A 233 4.95 -1.65 21.01
CA GLY A 233 5.42 -2.24 19.77
C GLY A 233 4.31 -2.55 18.75
N SER A 234 3.08 -2.06 18.95
CA SER A 234 1.97 -2.30 18.02
C SER A 234 2.08 -1.46 16.74
N PHE A 235 1.85 -2.08 15.60
CA PHE A 235 1.83 -1.40 14.30
C PHE A 235 0.49 -0.69 13.98
N GLN A 236 -0.56 -0.84 14.78
CA GLN A 236 -1.88 -0.27 14.45
C GLN A 236 -1.84 1.25 14.25
N PHE A 237 -1.08 1.94 15.10
CA PHE A 237 -0.90 3.38 14.99
C PHE A 237 -0.15 3.77 13.71
N ALA A 238 0.96 3.08 13.42
CA ALA A 238 1.76 3.31 12.21
C ALA A 238 0.93 3.12 10.93
N VAL A 239 0.07 2.10 10.88
CA VAL A 239 -0.84 1.87 9.75
C VAL A 239 -1.85 3.00 9.59
N GLY A 240 -2.36 3.55 10.71
CA GLY A 240 -3.21 4.75 10.68
C GLY A 240 -2.50 5.94 10.03
N GLU A 241 -1.28 6.24 10.45
CA GLU A 241 -0.46 7.33 9.90
C GLU A 241 -0.13 7.16 8.41
N LEU A 242 0.23 5.94 8.00
CA LEU A 242 0.48 5.64 6.58
C LEU A 242 -0.77 5.88 5.74
N PHE A 243 -1.94 5.47 6.26
CA PHE A 243 -3.22 5.74 5.60
C PHE A 243 -3.50 7.25 5.50
N ASP A 244 -3.25 8.02 6.54
CA ASP A 244 -3.48 9.47 6.55
C ASP A 244 -2.52 10.20 5.59
N LYS A 245 -1.25 9.78 5.53
CA LYS A 245 -0.28 10.25 4.52
C LYS A 245 -0.78 9.96 3.09
N ALA A 246 -1.24 8.73 2.83
CA ALA A 246 -1.77 8.34 1.54
C ALA A 246 -3.06 9.10 1.19
N ASN A 247 -3.91 9.38 2.18
CA ASN A 247 -5.15 10.15 1.97
C ASN A 247 -4.84 11.62 1.62
N ARG A 248 -3.83 12.25 2.24
CA ARG A 248 -3.35 13.59 1.82
C ARG A 248 -2.82 13.57 0.38
N ALA A 249 -2.00 12.60 0.03
CA ALA A 249 -1.51 12.44 -1.34
C ALA A 249 -2.65 12.18 -2.34
N TRP A 250 -3.70 11.43 -1.94
CA TRP A 250 -4.90 11.26 -2.76
C TRP A 250 -5.58 12.60 -3.07
N PHE A 251 -5.74 13.50 -2.10
CA PHE A 251 -6.34 14.81 -2.35
C PHE A 251 -5.57 15.62 -3.38
N SER A 252 -4.23 15.55 -3.38
CA SER A 252 -3.40 16.25 -4.35
C SER A 252 -3.63 15.78 -5.79
N ILE A 253 -3.80 14.46 -6.02
CA ILE A 253 -4.02 13.94 -7.38
C ILE A 253 -5.48 13.87 -7.80
N SER A 254 -6.41 13.81 -6.84
CA SER A 254 -7.84 13.64 -7.15
C SER A 254 -8.39 14.77 -8.02
N ASN A 255 -7.98 16.01 -7.77
CA ASN A 255 -8.40 17.18 -8.57
C ASN A 255 -8.00 17.02 -10.04
N VAL A 256 -6.78 16.57 -10.31
CA VAL A 256 -6.31 16.29 -11.67
C VAL A 256 -7.19 15.21 -12.34
N LEU A 257 -7.53 14.16 -11.61
CA LEU A 257 -8.40 13.10 -12.11
C LEU A 257 -9.84 13.57 -12.35
N TYR A 258 -10.35 14.52 -11.54
CA TYR A 258 -11.67 15.12 -11.73
C TYR A 258 -11.73 16.02 -12.96
N GLN A 259 -10.70 16.82 -13.19
CA GLN A 259 -10.61 17.75 -14.32
C GLN A 259 -10.45 17.00 -15.66
N HIS A 260 -9.64 15.96 -15.70
CA HIS A 260 -9.35 15.19 -16.93
C HIS A 260 -10.36 14.05 -17.18
N LYS A 261 -11.64 14.41 -17.49
CA LYS A 261 -12.76 13.47 -17.70
C LYS A 261 -12.54 12.46 -18.83
N LYS A 262 -11.62 12.72 -19.76
CA LYS A 262 -11.27 11.85 -20.89
C LYS A 262 -10.01 11.01 -20.62
N MET A 263 -9.44 11.07 -19.42
CA MET A 263 -8.25 10.26 -19.11
C MET A 263 -8.58 8.76 -19.21
N ALA A 264 -7.71 8.01 -19.88
CA ALA A 264 -7.84 6.56 -19.96
C ALA A 264 -7.77 5.92 -18.56
N VAL A 265 -8.66 4.97 -18.29
CA VAL A 265 -8.75 4.29 -16.99
C VAL A 265 -7.40 3.71 -16.55
N LYS A 266 -6.69 3.06 -17.49
CA LYS A 266 -5.36 2.48 -17.25
C LYS A 266 -4.35 3.54 -16.73
N ARG A 267 -4.35 4.75 -17.30
CA ARG A 267 -3.45 5.85 -16.87
C ARG A 267 -3.81 6.35 -15.48
N ALA A 268 -5.09 6.53 -15.19
CA ALA A 268 -5.55 6.97 -13.87
C ALA A 268 -5.20 5.94 -12.78
N LEU A 269 -5.38 4.65 -13.06
CA LEU A 269 -4.98 3.58 -12.14
C LEU A 269 -3.47 3.50 -11.97
N LEU A 270 -2.68 3.72 -13.04
CA LEU A 270 -1.23 3.77 -12.96
C LEU A 270 -0.75 4.92 -12.04
N LEU A 271 -1.34 6.12 -12.17
CA LEU A 271 -1.03 7.24 -11.27
C LEU A 271 -1.29 6.89 -9.80
N PHE A 272 -2.45 6.28 -9.52
CA PHE A 272 -2.77 5.82 -8.17
C PHE A 272 -1.76 4.77 -7.68
N ASP A 273 -1.44 3.80 -8.51
CA ASP A 273 -0.55 2.70 -8.16
C ASP A 273 0.91 3.13 -7.98
N SER A 274 1.32 4.21 -8.66
CA SER A 274 2.68 4.75 -8.55
C SER A 274 2.84 5.76 -7.41
N LEU A 275 1.80 6.57 -7.11
CA LEU A 275 1.92 7.70 -6.18
C LEU A 275 1.26 7.45 -4.82
N ILE A 276 0.17 6.68 -4.78
CA ILE A 276 -0.62 6.51 -3.55
C ILE A 276 -0.40 5.13 -2.91
N ARG A 277 -0.48 4.06 -3.72
CA ARG A 277 -0.36 2.69 -3.22
C ARG A 277 0.95 2.42 -2.46
N PRO A 278 2.13 2.89 -2.89
CA PRO A 278 3.37 2.65 -2.17
C PRO A 278 3.40 3.27 -0.77
N ILE A 279 2.67 4.37 -0.54
CA ILE A 279 2.63 5.04 0.76
C ILE A 279 1.98 4.14 1.81
N PHE A 280 0.78 3.63 1.54
CA PHE A 280 0.07 2.80 2.51
C PHE A 280 0.51 1.33 2.50
N LEU A 281 1.28 0.88 1.51
CA LEU A 281 1.92 -0.44 1.51
C LEU A 281 3.35 -0.42 2.05
N TYR A 282 3.85 0.72 2.53
CA TYR A 282 5.18 0.78 3.11
C TYR A 282 5.30 -0.16 4.31
N ALA A 283 6.32 -1.02 4.31
CA ALA A 283 6.58 -2.04 5.31
C ALA A 283 5.38 -2.99 5.60
N VAL A 284 4.48 -3.15 4.60
CA VAL A 284 3.27 -4.00 4.74
C VAL A 284 3.63 -5.45 5.08
N GLU A 285 4.76 -5.93 4.63
CA GLU A 285 5.31 -7.25 4.93
C GLU A 285 5.49 -7.47 6.43
N LEU A 286 5.74 -6.41 7.21
CA LEU A 286 5.94 -6.50 8.65
C LEU A 286 4.62 -6.46 9.43
N TRP A 287 3.76 -5.50 9.12
CA TRP A 287 2.58 -5.23 9.96
C TRP A 287 1.31 -6.00 9.54
N LEU A 288 1.19 -6.41 8.27
CA LEU A 288 -0.02 -7.08 7.78
C LEU A 288 -0.33 -8.39 8.51
N PRO A 289 0.64 -9.29 8.77
CA PRO A 289 0.36 -10.56 9.45
C PRO A 289 -0.25 -10.37 10.85
N PHE A 290 0.19 -9.35 11.59
CA PHE A 290 -0.35 -9.05 12.92
C PHE A 290 -1.78 -8.51 12.89
N ILE A 291 -2.14 -7.79 11.84
CA ILE A 291 -3.50 -7.24 11.70
C ILE A 291 -4.49 -8.33 11.29
N ILE A 292 -4.10 -9.15 10.30
CA ILE A 292 -4.95 -10.23 9.80
C ILE A 292 -5.20 -11.28 10.88
N THR A 293 -4.14 -11.79 11.50
CA THR A 293 -4.25 -12.92 12.45
C THR A 293 -4.92 -12.57 13.76
N LYS A 294 -4.93 -11.29 14.16
CA LYS A 294 -5.67 -10.83 15.35
C LYS A 294 -7.19 -11.06 15.24
N ARG A 295 -7.72 -11.23 14.02
CA ARG A 295 -9.17 -11.36 13.75
C ARG A 295 -9.62 -12.80 13.47
N GLY A 296 -8.75 -13.79 13.71
CA GLY A 296 -9.06 -15.20 13.46
C GLY A 296 -9.04 -15.55 11.98
N LEU A 297 -8.07 -16.36 11.56
CA LEU A 297 -8.00 -16.90 10.20
C LEU A 297 -8.42 -18.37 10.26
N GLU A 298 -9.68 -18.64 9.99
CA GLU A 298 -10.18 -20.01 10.00
C GLU A 298 -10.06 -20.65 8.61
N ASN A 299 -10.30 -19.87 7.55
CA ASN A 299 -10.29 -20.36 6.18
C ASN A 299 -9.92 -19.28 5.16
N VAL A 300 -9.78 -19.68 3.88
CA VAL A 300 -9.44 -18.78 2.76
C VAL A 300 -10.50 -17.70 2.55
N GLU A 301 -11.78 -18.04 2.73
CA GLU A 301 -12.89 -17.11 2.56
C GLU A 301 -12.79 -15.94 3.54
N ASN A 302 -12.57 -16.21 4.83
CA ASN A 302 -12.38 -15.20 5.86
C ASN A 302 -11.16 -14.32 5.56
N LEU A 303 -10.06 -14.91 5.07
CA LEU A 303 -8.90 -14.14 4.62
C LEU A 303 -9.24 -13.26 3.43
N MET A 304 -9.97 -13.77 2.45
CA MET A 304 -10.35 -12.96 1.28
C MET A 304 -11.35 -11.86 1.67
N LYS A 305 -12.32 -12.11 2.56
CA LYS A 305 -13.24 -11.09 3.09
C LYS A 305 -12.55 -9.99 3.87
N PHE A 306 -11.37 -10.22 4.41
CA PHE A 306 -10.62 -9.20 5.16
C PHE A 306 -10.39 -7.90 4.37
N TRP A 307 -10.33 -7.95 3.03
CA TRP A 307 -10.18 -6.74 2.21
C TRP A 307 -11.28 -5.70 2.46
N GLU A 308 -12.48 -6.10 2.83
CA GLU A 308 -13.59 -5.19 3.10
C GLU A 308 -13.34 -4.28 4.31
N MET A 309 -12.57 -4.76 5.28
CA MET A 309 -12.21 -4.06 6.51
C MET A 309 -10.80 -3.43 6.45
N PHE A 310 -10.07 -3.68 5.36
CA PHE A 310 -8.71 -3.21 5.20
C PHE A 310 -8.70 -1.71 4.87
N LYS A 311 -8.24 -0.87 5.82
CA LYS A 311 -8.26 0.60 5.64
C LYS A 311 -7.74 1.09 4.28
N PRO A 312 -6.60 0.60 3.75
CA PRO A 312 -6.11 1.01 2.43
C PRO A 312 -7.09 0.78 1.28
N GLU A 313 -8.00 -0.19 1.40
CA GLU A 313 -9.01 -0.48 0.38
C GLU A 313 -9.99 0.69 0.19
N VAL A 314 -10.20 1.52 1.21
CA VAL A 314 -11.05 2.73 1.10
C VAL A 314 -10.56 3.66 -0.01
N LEU A 315 -9.24 3.88 -0.12
CA LEU A 315 -8.67 4.71 -1.19
C LEU A 315 -8.75 4.03 -2.55
N ASN A 316 -8.52 2.73 -2.62
CA ASN A 316 -8.71 1.94 -3.83
C ASN A 316 -10.15 2.02 -4.34
N GLN A 317 -11.13 1.92 -3.44
CA GLN A 317 -12.54 2.07 -3.78
C GLN A 317 -12.92 3.50 -4.21
N LYS A 318 -12.27 4.55 -3.65
CA LYS A 318 -12.48 5.93 -4.07
C LYS A 318 -12.12 6.13 -5.54
N ILE A 319 -10.92 5.70 -5.97
CA ILE A 319 -10.53 5.83 -7.38
C ILE A 319 -11.40 4.95 -8.28
N CYS A 320 -11.69 3.73 -7.90
CA CYS A 320 -12.51 2.83 -8.71
C CYS A 320 -13.92 3.43 -8.97
N ARG A 321 -14.57 3.96 -7.92
CA ARG A 321 -15.87 4.62 -8.05
C ARG A 321 -15.80 5.91 -8.87
N LEU A 322 -14.73 6.69 -8.72
CA LEU A 322 -14.49 7.87 -9.53
C LEU A 322 -14.45 7.52 -11.03
N LEU A 323 -13.72 6.47 -11.39
CA LEU A 323 -13.56 6.05 -12.78
C LEU A 323 -14.85 5.51 -13.40
N LEU A 324 -15.68 4.83 -12.61
CA LEU A 324 -16.99 4.31 -13.02
C LEU A 324 -18.13 5.33 -12.86
N SER A 325 -17.89 6.43 -12.12
CA SER A 325 -18.91 7.44 -11.76
C SER A 325 -20.14 6.85 -11.08
N VAL A 326 -19.90 5.91 -10.15
CA VAL A 326 -20.94 5.29 -9.32
C VAL A 326 -20.91 5.81 -7.89
N HIS A 327 -22.07 5.79 -7.21
CA HIS A 327 -22.20 6.34 -5.86
C HIS A 327 -21.66 5.38 -4.77
N LYS A 328 -21.53 5.89 -3.53
CA LYS A 328 -20.94 5.14 -2.39
C LYS A 328 -21.72 3.87 -1.99
N LYS A 329 -23.02 3.80 -2.29
CA LYS A 329 -23.88 2.65 -2.00
C LYS A 329 -23.73 1.50 -3.02
N CYS A 330 -22.99 1.71 -4.14
CA CYS A 330 -22.70 0.64 -5.10
C CYS A 330 -21.88 -0.48 -4.45
N SER A 331 -22.14 -1.72 -4.85
CA SER A 331 -21.40 -2.88 -4.35
C SER A 331 -19.91 -2.73 -4.61
N ARG A 332 -19.10 -2.94 -3.57
CA ARG A 332 -17.64 -2.88 -3.67
C ARG A 332 -17.09 -3.94 -4.62
N LEU A 333 -17.65 -5.16 -4.57
CA LEU A 333 -17.26 -6.26 -5.45
C LEU A 333 -17.58 -5.95 -6.92
N ALA A 334 -18.80 -5.45 -7.22
CA ALA A 334 -19.14 -5.06 -8.57
C ALA A 334 -18.20 -3.97 -9.13
N VAL A 335 -17.86 -2.98 -8.32
CA VAL A 335 -16.90 -1.93 -8.69
C VAL A 335 -15.53 -2.50 -9.07
N LEU A 336 -15.01 -3.44 -8.28
CA LEU A 336 -13.73 -4.11 -8.58
C LEU A 336 -13.85 -5.02 -9.80
N GLY A 337 -14.96 -5.78 -9.91
CA GLY A 337 -15.23 -6.70 -11.03
C GLY A 337 -15.31 -5.99 -12.37
N GLU A 338 -15.99 -4.83 -12.46
CA GLU A 338 -16.05 -4.03 -13.70
C GLU A 338 -14.67 -3.60 -14.19
N LEU A 339 -13.81 -3.19 -13.26
CA LEU A 339 -12.45 -2.76 -13.58
C LEU A 339 -11.45 -3.92 -13.69
N GLY A 340 -11.83 -5.15 -13.34
CA GLY A 340 -10.90 -6.28 -13.22
C GLY A 340 -9.77 -5.97 -12.23
N ARG A 341 -10.05 -5.13 -11.22
CA ARG A 341 -9.06 -4.63 -10.29
C ARG A 341 -9.11 -5.37 -8.96
N TYR A 342 -8.03 -6.06 -8.66
CA TYR A 342 -7.91 -6.76 -7.39
C TYR A 342 -7.86 -5.79 -6.20
N PRO A 343 -8.41 -6.20 -5.03
CA PRO A 343 -8.27 -5.41 -3.81
C PRO A 343 -6.81 -5.25 -3.41
N VAL A 344 -6.52 -4.20 -2.64
CA VAL A 344 -5.16 -3.89 -2.15
C VAL A 344 -4.58 -5.02 -1.28
N LEU A 345 -5.43 -5.85 -0.70
CA LEU A 345 -5.02 -7.04 0.04
C LEU A 345 -4.15 -7.98 -0.82
N VAL A 346 -4.44 -8.13 -2.12
CA VAL A 346 -3.69 -9.02 -3.03
C VAL A 346 -2.21 -8.61 -3.15
N PRO A 347 -1.86 -7.36 -3.54
CA PRO A 347 -0.46 -6.94 -3.56
C PRO A 347 0.17 -6.90 -2.16
N ALA A 348 -0.59 -6.63 -1.09
CA ALA A 348 -0.10 -6.66 0.28
C ALA A 348 0.34 -8.07 0.72
N LEU A 349 -0.50 -9.08 0.49
CA LEU A 349 -0.18 -10.49 0.75
C LEU A 349 1.02 -10.96 -0.10
N LYS A 350 1.07 -10.55 -1.38
CA LYS A 350 2.22 -10.85 -2.25
C LYS A 350 3.53 -10.34 -1.64
N LEU A 351 3.57 -9.08 -1.17
CA LEU A 351 4.76 -8.50 -0.58
C LEU A 351 5.17 -9.26 0.68
N CYS A 352 4.23 -9.59 1.55
CA CYS A 352 4.46 -10.33 2.78
C CYS A 352 5.06 -11.73 2.50
N LEU A 353 4.42 -12.53 1.65
CA LEU A 353 4.86 -13.88 1.32
C LEU A 353 6.18 -13.89 0.52
N LYS A 354 6.37 -12.91 -0.38
CA LYS A 354 7.62 -12.75 -1.10
C LYS A 354 8.78 -12.42 -0.15
N TYR A 355 8.53 -11.56 0.85
CA TYR A 355 9.53 -11.21 1.85
C TYR A 355 9.93 -12.45 2.67
N GLN A 356 8.96 -13.22 3.19
CA GLN A 356 9.26 -14.49 3.89
C GLN A 356 10.11 -15.45 3.03
N TYR A 357 9.78 -15.54 1.75
CA TYR A 357 10.54 -16.38 0.83
C TYR A 357 11.98 -15.87 0.67
N GLN A 358 12.18 -14.58 0.49
CA GLN A 358 13.50 -13.97 0.31
C GLN A 358 14.41 -14.16 1.54
N LEU A 359 13.81 -14.12 2.75
CA LEU A 359 14.54 -14.34 4.00
C LEU A 359 15.11 -15.76 4.14
N LYS A 360 14.61 -16.75 3.38
CA LYS A 360 15.22 -18.10 3.33
C LYS A 360 16.64 -18.09 2.73
N PHE A 361 16.92 -17.10 1.87
CA PHE A 361 18.19 -16.94 1.15
C PHE A 361 19.00 -15.74 1.65
N ALA A 362 18.61 -15.16 2.77
CA ALA A 362 19.39 -14.09 3.40
C ALA A 362 20.73 -14.64 3.90
N ASP A 363 21.73 -13.78 3.94
CA ASP A 363 23.03 -14.13 4.51
C ASP A 363 22.85 -14.60 5.96
N LYS A 364 23.40 -15.77 6.27
CA LYS A 364 23.33 -16.40 7.61
C LYS A 364 23.91 -15.52 8.72
N LYS A 365 24.85 -14.64 8.38
CA LYS A 365 25.44 -13.67 9.31
C LYS A 365 24.53 -12.44 9.55
N SER A 366 23.54 -12.20 8.70
CA SER A 366 22.67 -11.02 8.83
C SER A 366 21.78 -11.11 10.07
N LEU A 367 21.53 -9.97 10.70
CA LEU A 367 20.69 -9.88 11.90
C LEU A 367 19.26 -10.37 11.62
N VAL A 368 18.71 -10.08 10.45
CA VAL A 368 17.37 -10.53 10.08
C VAL A 368 17.29 -12.05 9.93
N TYR A 369 18.34 -12.68 9.39
CA TYR A 369 18.39 -14.17 9.31
C TYR A 369 18.42 -14.79 10.71
N LYS A 370 19.23 -14.25 11.63
CA LYS A 370 19.29 -14.70 13.04
C LYS A 370 17.92 -14.58 13.71
N ALA A 371 17.25 -13.42 13.55
CA ALA A 371 15.89 -13.21 14.07
C ALA A 371 14.89 -14.24 13.53
N ILE A 372 14.89 -14.48 12.22
CA ILE A 372 13.98 -15.47 11.59
C ILE A 372 14.31 -16.90 12.02
N SER A 373 15.59 -17.26 12.14
CA SER A 373 15.99 -18.58 12.60
C SER A 373 15.52 -18.85 14.03
N GLU A 374 15.62 -17.85 14.90
CA GLU A 374 15.15 -17.95 16.28
C GLU A 374 13.61 -18.03 16.34
N MET A 375 12.88 -17.26 15.51
CA MET A 375 11.43 -17.37 15.37
C MET A 375 10.96 -18.76 14.94
N LYS A 376 11.70 -19.41 14.03
CA LYS A 376 11.39 -20.77 13.57
C LYS A 376 11.63 -21.81 14.64
N ASN A 377 12.71 -21.66 15.42
CA ASN A 377 13.09 -22.60 16.47
C ASN A 377 12.21 -22.47 17.73
N ASN A 378 11.41 -21.40 17.83
CA ASN A 378 10.44 -21.21 18.91
C ASN A 378 9.00 -21.11 18.37
N PRO A 379 8.36 -22.24 18.02
CA PRO A 379 7.00 -22.24 17.45
C PRO A 379 5.92 -21.82 18.45
N GLN A 380 6.19 -21.84 19.75
CA GLN A 380 5.26 -21.38 20.80
C GLN A 380 5.14 -19.84 20.79
N LEU A 381 6.17 -19.15 20.34
CA LEU A 381 6.10 -17.71 20.14
C LEU A 381 5.18 -17.40 18.97
N GLU A 382 4.08 -16.67 19.22
CA GLU A 382 3.22 -16.13 18.15
C GLU A 382 3.94 -15.03 17.34
N SER A 383 5.04 -15.44 16.73
CA SER A 383 5.95 -14.56 16.00
C SER A 383 5.39 -14.13 14.64
N TRP A 384 6.05 -13.17 14.03
CA TRP A 384 5.77 -12.79 12.64
C TRP A 384 5.84 -14.00 11.69
N TYR A 385 6.84 -14.85 11.87
CA TYR A 385 7.07 -16.00 10.99
C TYR A 385 5.90 -17.00 11.04
N SER A 386 5.45 -17.39 12.25
CA SER A 386 4.33 -18.31 12.41
C SER A 386 3.02 -17.76 11.82
N ARG A 387 2.82 -16.45 11.92
CA ARG A 387 1.64 -15.77 11.34
C ARG A 387 1.66 -15.80 9.81
N VAL A 388 2.81 -15.51 9.18
CA VAL A 388 2.96 -15.58 7.72
C VAL A 388 2.83 -17.01 7.23
N ASP A 389 3.33 -17.99 7.99
CA ASP A 389 3.23 -19.40 7.64
C ASP A 389 1.78 -19.90 7.67
N LYS A 390 0.97 -19.46 8.66
CA LYS A 390 -0.48 -19.69 8.66
C LYS A 390 -1.15 -19.13 7.40
N ILE A 391 -0.82 -17.90 6.99
CA ILE A 391 -1.35 -17.29 5.76
C ILE A 391 -0.93 -18.09 4.52
N LYS A 392 0.33 -18.52 4.45
CA LYS A 392 0.86 -19.35 3.35
C LYS A 392 0.08 -20.66 3.21
N LEU A 393 -0.16 -21.36 4.33
CA LEU A 393 -0.92 -22.61 4.37
C LEU A 393 -2.35 -22.42 3.92
N LEU A 394 -3.05 -21.41 4.42
CA LEU A 394 -4.42 -21.07 4.02
C LEU A 394 -4.53 -20.83 2.51
N LEU A 395 -3.62 -20.07 1.95
CA LEU A 395 -3.61 -19.77 0.52
C LEU A 395 -3.14 -20.95 -0.34
N LYS A 396 -2.71 -22.05 0.29
CA LYS A 396 -2.12 -23.22 -0.39
C LYS A 396 -1.00 -22.80 -1.35
N ILE A 397 -0.09 -21.92 -0.89
CA ILE A 397 1.08 -21.53 -1.67
C ILE A 397 2.01 -22.74 -1.75
N PRO A 398 2.44 -23.18 -2.95
CA PRO A 398 3.32 -24.32 -3.10
C PRO A 398 4.69 -24.07 -2.44
N GLU A 399 5.36 -25.14 -2.06
CA GLU A 399 6.77 -25.02 -1.68
C GLU A 399 7.58 -24.60 -2.91
N LEU A 400 8.37 -23.55 -2.72
CA LEU A 400 9.18 -22.95 -3.77
C LEU A 400 10.66 -23.18 -3.42
N TYR A 401 11.40 -23.76 -4.34
CA TYR A 401 12.81 -24.11 -4.18
C TYR A 401 13.68 -23.23 -5.08
N GLY A 402 14.89 -22.95 -4.63
CA GLY A 402 15.88 -22.15 -5.36
C GLY A 402 15.54 -20.66 -5.45
N GLN A 403 16.54 -19.84 -5.75
CA GLN A 403 16.33 -18.41 -6.04
C GLN A 403 15.73 -18.26 -7.44
N SER A 404 14.51 -17.76 -7.54
CA SER A 404 13.84 -17.54 -8.81
C SER A 404 13.11 -16.20 -8.83
N ASP A 405 13.34 -15.42 -9.88
CA ASP A 405 12.61 -14.16 -10.12
C ASP A 405 11.11 -14.38 -10.33
N LYS A 406 10.70 -15.60 -10.70
CA LYS A 406 9.30 -15.97 -10.94
C LYS A 406 8.49 -16.18 -9.67
N VAL A 407 9.11 -16.25 -8.50
CA VAL A 407 8.42 -16.51 -7.21
C VAL A 407 7.31 -15.52 -6.95
N GLY A 408 7.58 -14.24 -7.12
CA GLY A 408 6.57 -13.21 -6.93
C GLY A 408 5.37 -13.37 -7.87
N PHE A 409 5.58 -13.87 -9.07
CA PHE A 409 4.51 -14.16 -10.03
C PHE A 409 3.68 -15.39 -9.60
N ILE A 410 4.33 -16.47 -9.14
CA ILE A 410 3.65 -17.68 -8.67
C ILE A 410 2.77 -17.38 -7.47
N ILE A 411 3.32 -16.66 -6.47
CA ILE A 411 2.58 -16.23 -5.27
C ILE A 411 1.36 -15.39 -5.68
N GLU A 412 1.57 -14.37 -6.53
CA GLU A 412 0.50 -13.48 -6.97
C GLU A 412 -0.59 -14.24 -7.74
N LYS A 413 -0.22 -15.13 -8.64
CA LYS A 413 -1.16 -15.96 -9.41
C LYS A 413 -2.04 -16.78 -8.46
N ARG A 414 -1.46 -17.38 -7.40
CA ARG A 414 -2.21 -18.16 -6.43
C ARG A 414 -3.17 -17.33 -5.61
N ILE A 415 -2.73 -16.15 -5.11
CA ILE A 415 -3.59 -15.23 -4.37
C ILE A 415 -4.77 -14.77 -5.25
N LYS A 416 -4.48 -14.40 -6.51
CA LYS A 416 -5.51 -13.99 -7.48
C LYS A 416 -6.52 -15.10 -7.74
N SER A 417 -6.07 -16.33 -7.96
CA SER A 417 -6.96 -17.49 -8.15
C SER A 417 -7.88 -17.74 -6.95
N ASN A 418 -7.39 -17.56 -5.72
CA ASN A 418 -8.23 -17.63 -4.53
C ASN A 418 -9.26 -16.50 -4.47
N PHE A 419 -8.87 -15.28 -4.86
CA PHE A 419 -9.80 -14.15 -4.91
C PHE A 419 -10.83 -14.30 -6.04
N ASP A 420 -10.44 -14.79 -7.21
CA ASP A 420 -11.35 -15.01 -8.34
C ASP A 420 -12.45 -16.00 -7.97
N ARG A 421 -12.10 -17.08 -7.26
CA ARG A 421 -13.07 -18.04 -6.73
C ARG A 421 -14.01 -17.37 -5.72
N PHE A 422 -13.43 -16.71 -4.71
CA PHE A 422 -14.20 -15.96 -3.71
C PHE A 422 -15.16 -14.95 -4.37
N PHE A 423 -14.70 -14.22 -5.38
CA PHE A 423 -15.54 -13.26 -6.13
C PHE A 423 -16.73 -13.94 -6.78
N LEU A 424 -16.52 -15.08 -7.46
CA LEU A 424 -17.59 -15.81 -8.12
C LEU A 424 -18.59 -16.38 -7.10
N ASP A 425 -18.11 -16.91 -5.99
CA ASP A 425 -18.96 -17.43 -4.92
C ASP A 425 -19.85 -16.30 -4.34
N GLU A 426 -19.27 -15.14 -4.05
CA GLU A 426 -19.99 -13.99 -3.49
C GLU A 426 -21.02 -13.37 -4.46
N ILE A 427 -20.70 -13.26 -5.76
CA ILE A 427 -21.69 -12.71 -6.72
C ILE A 427 -22.84 -13.68 -6.98
N ASN A 428 -22.60 -14.99 -6.88
CA ASN A 428 -23.62 -16.03 -7.09
C ASN A 428 -24.45 -16.32 -5.84
N LEU A 429 -24.07 -15.77 -4.68
CA LEU A 429 -24.80 -15.97 -3.43
C LEU A 429 -26.25 -15.47 -3.55
N ILE A 430 -27.21 -16.36 -3.29
CA ILE A 430 -28.64 -16.02 -3.27
C ILE A 430 -29.04 -15.67 -1.84
N LYS A 431 -29.58 -14.47 -1.66
CA LYS A 431 -30.12 -14.01 -0.37
C LYS A 431 -31.64 -14.00 -0.45
N ARG A 432 -32.28 -15.13 -0.13
CA ARG A 432 -33.74 -15.24 -0.14
C ARG A 432 -34.35 -14.46 1.03
N GLY A 433 -35.32 -13.59 0.72
CA GLY A 433 -36.19 -12.96 1.71
C GLY A 433 -37.36 -13.87 2.12
N SER A 434 -38.20 -13.41 3.04
CA SER A 434 -39.44 -14.08 3.42
C SER A 434 -40.44 -14.21 2.27
N ASP A 435 -40.29 -13.40 1.23
CA ASP A 435 -41.08 -13.42 -0.02
C ASP A 435 -40.54 -14.43 -1.07
N GLY A 436 -39.49 -15.20 -0.73
CA GLY A 436 -38.85 -16.16 -1.63
C GLY A 436 -37.97 -15.55 -2.74
N LEU A 437 -37.92 -14.21 -2.84
CA LEU A 437 -37.17 -13.49 -3.87
C LEU A 437 -35.70 -13.29 -3.48
N ASP A 438 -34.84 -13.13 -4.50
CA ASP A 438 -33.40 -12.83 -4.28
C ASP A 438 -33.18 -11.34 -3.96
N HIS A 439 -32.98 -11.05 -2.68
CA HIS A 439 -32.68 -9.71 -2.16
C HIS A 439 -31.21 -9.32 -2.30
N ASN A 440 -30.35 -10.15 -2.91
CA ASN A 440 -28.97 -9.79 -3.14
C ASN A 440 -28.87 -8.57 -4.06
N LYS A 441 -28.09 -7.58 -3.68
CA LYS A 441 -27.82 -6.41 -4.52
C LYS A 441 -27.12 -6.77 -5.83
N LEU A 442 -26.43 -7.92 -5.87
CA LEU A 442 -25.72 -8.45 -7.03
C LEU A 442 -26.59 -9.37 -7.88
N ARG A 443 -27.93 -9.51 -7.58
CA ARG A 443 -28.86 -10.40 -8.28
C ARG A 443 -28.84 -10.27 -9.80
N PHE A 444 -28.72 -9.04 -10.29
CA PHE A 444 -28.62 -8.76 -11.72
C PHE A 444 -27.18 -8.82 -12.23
N TYR A 445 -26.22 -8.38 -11.41
CA TYR A 445 -24.81 -8.38 -11.77
C TYR A 445 -24.26 -9.77 -12.11
N LYS A 446 -24.70 -10.82 -11.39
CA LYS A 446 -24.30 -12.22 -11.65
C LYS A 446 -24.68 -12.71 -13.06
N VAL A 447 -25.78 -12.19 -13.62
CA VAL A 447 -26.21 -12.52 -14.99
C VAL A 447 -25.29 -11.93 -16.05
N LEU A 448 -24.69 -10.76 -15.74
CA LEU A 448 -23.82 -10.02 -16.66
C LEU A 448 -22.34 -10.38 -16.51
N LYS A 449 -21.94 -11.05 -15.40
CA LYS A 449 -20.54 -11.20 -15.01
C LYS A 449 -20.18 -12.63 -14.64
N GLY A 450 -19.53 -13.34 -15.56
CA GLY A 450 -19.10 -14.73 -15.35
C GLY A 450 -17.62 -14.89 -14.95
N THR A 451 -16.80 -13.82 -15.04
CA THR A 451 -15.36 -13.91 -14.76
C THR A 451 -14.85 -12.62 -14.15
N PHE A 452 -13.79 -12.70 -13.32
CA PHE A 452 -13.13 -11.51 -12.76
C PHE A 452 -12.12 -10.93 -13.76
N LYS A 453 -12.63 -10.15 -14.73
CA LYS A 453 -11.81 -9.47 -15.76
C LYS A 453 -12.35 -8.06 -15.99
N GLN A 454 -11.52 -7.16 -16.50
CA GLN A 454 -11.99 -5.84 -16.90
C GLN A 454 -12.99 -5.94 -18.04
N GLU A 455 -14.08 -5.19 -17.93
CA GLU A 455 -15.11 -5.13 -18.97
C GLU A 455 -14.63 -4.33 -20.18
N PRO A 456 -14.93 -4.79 -21.43
CA PRO A 456 -14.45 -4.12 -22.64
C PRO A 456 -14.87 -2.65 -22.74
N TYR A 457 -16.07 -2.29 -22.34
CA TYR A 457 -16.55 -0.90 -22.42
C TYR A 457 -15.72 0.08 -21.58
N ILE A 458 -15.03 -0.39 -20.54
CA ILE A 458 -14.16 0.43 -19.68
C ILE A 458 -13.01 1.06 -20.47
N THR A 459 -12.44 0.31 -21.41
CA THR A 459 -11.36 0.79 -22.30
C THR A 459 -11.90 1.46 -23.57
N ASN A 460 -13.03 0.98 -24.06
CA ASN A 460 -13.62 1.39 -25.32
C ASN A 460 -14.29 2.78 -25.26
N ILE A 461 -14.86 3.15 -24.09
CA ILE A 461 -15.46 4.46 -23.87
C ILE A 461 -14.51 5.34 -23.08
N LEU A 462 -13.87 6.30 -23.71
CA LEU A 462 -12.94 7.23 -23.06
C LEU A 462 -13.62 8.25 -22.15
N SER A 463 -14.79 8.77 -22.55
CA SER A 463 -15.55 9.73 -21.75
C SER A 463 -16.08 9.08 -20.47
N ARG A 464 -15.70 9.65 -19.31
CA ARG A 464 -16.18 9.17 -17.99
C ARG A 464 -17.70 9.25 -17.88
N ASN A 465 -18.31 10.33 -18.38
CA ASN A 465 -19.77 10.50 -18.32
C ASN A 465 -20.50 9.43 -19.13
N GLN A 466 -19.98 9.05 -20.29
CA GLN A 466 -20.56 7.98 -21.10
C GLN A 466 -20.41 6.61 -20.41
N ARG A 467 -19.22 6.30 -19.87
CA ARG A 467 -19.03 5.04 -19.11
C ARG A 467 -19.97 4.92 -17.91
N ALA A 468 -20.29 6.06 -17.28
CA ALA A 468 -21.11 6.11 -16.07
C ALA A 468 -22.45 5.40 -16.25
N TRP A 469 -23.11 5.55 -17.39
CA TRP A 469 -24.43 4.96 -17.62
C TRP A 469 -24.36 3.43 -17.66
N LEU A 470 -23.47 2.84 -18.45
CA LEU A 470 -23.27 1.39 -18.45
C LEU A 470 -22.83 0.90 -17.07
N SER A 471 -21.86 1.56 -16.44
CA SER A 471 -21.41 1.18 -15.10
C SER A 471 -22.55 1.18 -14.08
N ARG A 472 -23.42 2.19 -14.09
CA ARG A 472 -24.55 2.31 -13.15
C ARG A 472 -25.57 1.19 -13.35
N TYR A 473 -25.96 0.91 -14.59
CA TYR A 473 -26.95 -0.16 -14.85
C TYR A 473 -26.37 -1.54 -14.54
N ARG A 474 -25.14 -1.83 -14.95
CA ARG A 474 -24.49 -3.11 -14.69
C ARG A 474 -24.25 -3.36 -13.20
N THR A 475 -23.89 -2.35 -12.43
CA THR A 475 -23.56 -2.47 -11.00
C THR A 475 -24.72 -2.18 -10.06
N SER A 476 -25.95 -2.10 -10.57
CA SER A 476 -27.15 -1.72 -9.79
C SER A 476 -26.99 -0.41 -9.01
N ALA A 477 -26.32 0.56 -9.64
CA ALA A 477 -26.10 1.90 -9.09
C ALA A 477 -26.95 2.99 -9.79
N HIS A 478 -27.97 2.57 -10.52
CA HIS A 478 -28.95 3.42 -11.19
C HIS A 478 -30.10 3.85 -10.25
N SER A 479 -30.98 4.72 -10.75
CA SER A 479 -32.09 5.28 -9.98
C SER A 479 -33.42 4.51 -10.14
N LEU A 480 -33.41 3.31 -10.74
CA LEU A 480 -34.62 2.50 -10.88
C LEU A 480 -35.16 2.09 -9.50
N ARG A 481 -36.48 2.01 -9.34
CA ARG A 481 -37.11 1.69 -8.04
C ARG A 481 -36.77 0.30 -7.51
N ILE A 482 -36.43 -0.64 -8.38
CA ILE A 482 -35.91 -1.94 -7.97
C ILE A 482 -34.71 -1.81 -7.02
N GLU A 483 -33.88 -0.78 -7.18
CA GLU A 483 -32.74 -0.52 -6.32
C GLU A 483 -32.99 0.60 -5.29
N THR A 484 -33.66 1.71 -5.68
CA THR A 484 -33.90 2.83 -4.76
C THR A 484 -34.85 2.47 -3.63
N GLY A 485 -35.85 1.60 -3.87
CA GLY A 485 -36.75 1.07 -2.86
C GLY A 485 -36.09 0.29 -1.72
N ARG A 486 -34.80 -0.09 -1.86
CA ARG A 486 -33.99 -0.65 -0.76
C ARG A 486 -33.67 0.36 0.34
N TYR A 487 -33.78 1.64 0.01
CA TYR A 487 -33.30 2.73 0.85
C TYR A 487 -34.43 3.66 1.31
N THR A 488 -35.68 3.31 1.05
CA THR A 488 -36.87 3.98 1.61
C THR A 488 -37.04 3.62 3.08
N ILE A 489 -37.74 4.45 3.84
CA ILE A 489 -38.07 4.21 5.24
C ILE A 489 -39.61 4.28 5.38
N PRO A 490 -40.30 3.16 5.61
CA PRO A 490 -39.83 1.77 5.62
C PRO A 490 -39.30 1.29 4.26
N VAL A 491 -38.53 0.21 4.24
CA VAL A 491 -38.01 -0.39 2.99
C VAL A 491 -39.21 -0.88 2.16
N THR A 492 -39.30 -0.42 0.91
CA THR A 492 -40.36 -0.84 0.00
C THR A 492 -40.19 -2.32 -0.37
N PRO A 493 -41.19 -3.19 -0.18
CA PRO A 493 -41.16 -4.56 -0.64
C PRO A 493 -40.80 -4.70 -2.12
N LEU A 494 -40.16 -5.79 -2.52
CA LEU A 494 -39.65 -5.95 -3.88
C LEU A 494 -40.76 -5.89 -4.93
N SER A 495 -41.92 -6.50 -4.65
CA SER A 495 -43.12 -6.50 -5.48
C SER A 495 -43.77 -5.13 -5.68
N GLU A 496 -43.58 -4.22 -4.73
CA GLU A 496 -44.16 -2.87 -4.75
C GLU A 496 -43.26 -1.81 -5.42
N ARG A 497 -42.08 -2.21 -5.87
CA ARG A 497 -41.13 -1.29 -6.57
C ARG A 497 -41.54 -1.10 -8.02
N VAL A 498 -42.82 -0.75 -8.25
CA VAL A 498 -43.37 -0.54 -9.59
C VAL A 498 -42.88 0.73 -10.25
N CYS A 499 -42.90 0.78 -11.58
CA CYS A 499 -42.57 1.96 -12.37
C CYS A 499 -43.62 3.06 -12.13
N VAL A 500 -43.19 4.27 -11.82
CA VAL A 500 -44.03 5.45 -11.61
C VAL A 500 -44.10 6.36 -12.85
N TYR A 501 -43.44 5.97 -13.92
CA TYR A 501 -43.37 6.74 -15.16
C TYR A 501 -44.31 6.19 -16.24
N CYS A 502 -44.99 5.09 -15.97
CA CYS A 502 -46.02 4.51 -16.87
C CYS A 502 -47.09 3.77 -16.04
N ASP A 503 -48.25 3.56 -16.62
CA ASP A 503 -49.44 2.95 -15.98
C ASP A 503 -49.48 1.43 -16.07
N SER A 504 -48.34 0.77 -16.41
CA SER A 504 -48.31 -0.68 -16.61
C SER A 504 -48.36 -1.51 -15.33
N GLY A 505 -48.18 -0.91 -14.15
CA GLY A 505 -48.06 -1.61 -12.87
C GLY A 505 -46.83 -2.53 -12.76
N ALA A 506 -45.94 -2.56 -13.76
CA ALA A 506 -44.79 -3.43 -13.79
C ALA A 506 -43.68 -2.97 -12.86
N CYS A 507 -42.93 -3.90 -12.26
CA CYS A 507 -41.72 -3.57 -11.49
C CYS A 507 -40.73 -2.76 -12.31
N ASP A 508 -40.18 -1.72 -11.72
CA ASP A 508 -39.21 -0.82 -12.35
C ASP A 508 -37.80 -1.44 -12.36
N THR A 509 -37.67 -2.49 -13.18
CA THR A 509 -36.45 -3.26 -13.40
C THR A 509 -35.66 -2.72 -14.58
N GLU A 510 -34.41 -3.18 -14.74
CA GLU A 510 -33.57 -2.92 -15.91
C GLU A 510 -34.24 -3.36 -17.21
N MET A 511 -34.87 -4.52 -17.21
CA MET A 511 -35.66 -5.06 -18.35
C MET A 511 -36.80 -4.10 -18.71
N HIS A 512 -37.62 -3.74 -17.72
CA HIS A 512 -38.74 -2.83 -17.94
C HIS A 512 -38.29 -1.49 -18.51
N ALA A 513 -37.32 -0.83 -17.87
CA ALA A 513 -36.86 0.49 -18.26
C ALA A 513 -36.24 0.53 -19.66
N ILE A 514 -35.46 -0.49 -20.05
CA ILE A 514 -34.72 -0.51 -21.31
C ILE A 514 -35.58 -1.04 -22.47
N LEU A 515 -36.35 -2.12 -22.26
CA LEU A 515 -36.98 -2.85 -23.36
C LEU A 515 -38.50 -2.73 -23.39
N VAL A 516 -39.18 -2.40 -22.28
CA VAL A 516 -40.63 -2.58 -22.17
C VAL A 516 -41.38 -1.27 -21.93
N CYS A 517 -40.90 -0.42 -21.03
CA CYS A 517 -41.64 0.76 -20.53
C CYS A 517 -42.24 1.62 -21.65
N PRO A 518 -43.57 1.86 -21.66
CA PRO A 518 -44.26 2.64 -22.70
C PRO A 518 -43.76 4.08 -22.83
N THR A 519 -43.39 4.70 -21.72
CA THR A 519 -42.88 6.11 -21.67
C THR A 519 -41.71 6.33 -22.61
N PHE A 520 -40.92 5.31 -22.89
CA PHE A 520 -39.73 5.41 -23.74
C PHE A 520 -39.93 4.78 -25.14
N SER A 521 -41.16 4.44 -25.55
CA SER A 521 -41.45 3.68 -26.78
C SER A 521 -40.81 4.29 -28.03
N LEU A 522 -41.04 5.56 -28.33
CA LEU A 522 -40.50 6.24 -29.51
C LEU A 522 -38.98 6.36 -29.46
N LYS A 523 -38.42 6.78 -28.29
CA LYS A 523 -36.98 6.86 -28.09
C LYS A 523 -36.28 5.52 -28.21
N ARG A 524 -36.97 4.46 -27.74
CA ARG A 524 -36.49 3.10 -27.83
C ARG A 524 -36.55 2.57 -29.29
N GLN A 525 -37.58 2.90 -30.06
CA GLN A 525 -37.66 2.50 -31.47
C GLN A 525 -36.48 3.05 -32.27
N CYS A 526 -36.19 4.35 -32.13
CA CYS A 526 -35.00 4.95 -32.76
C CYS A 526 -33.67 4.32 -32.29
N PHE A 527 -33.57 4.00 -31.00
CA PHE A 527 -32.40 3.33 -30.45
C PHE A 527 -32.24 1.90 -30.99
N LEU A 528 -33.33 1.09 -30.97
CA LEU A 528 -33.28 -0.29 -31.46
C LEU A 528 -32.98 -0.35 -32.94
N GLY A 529 -33.50 0.53 -33.77
CA GLY A 529 -33.14 0.58 -35.20
C GLY A 529 -31.64 0.76 -35.44
N ARG A 530 -30.94 1.54 -34.59
CA ARG A 530 -29.49 1.65 -34.63
C ARG A 530 -28.80 0.39 -34.16
N VAL A 531 -29.35 -0.27 -33.10
CA VAL A 531 -28.80 -1.51 -32.58
C VAL A 531 -28.90 -2.63 -33.65
N THR A 532 -30.05 -2.76 -34.33
CA THR A 532 -30.28 -3.73 -35.39
C THR A 532 -29.32 -3.49 -36.58
N ALA A 533 -29.07 -2.23 -36.93
CA ALA A 533 -28.06 -1.89 -37.95
C ALA A 533 -26.64 -2.32 -37.56
N LEU A 534 -26.31 -2.36 -36.27
CA LEU A 534 -25.01 -2.82 -35.76
C LEU A 534 -24.97 -4.34 -35.52
N LEU A 535 -26.13 -4.97 -35.24
CA LEU A 535 -26.31 -6.38 -34.91
C LEU A 535 -27.53 -6.92 -35.62
N PRO A 536 -27.42 -7.41 -36.88
CA PRO A 536 -28.57 -7.86 -37.68
C PRO A 536 -29.45 -8.93 -37.02
N HIS A 537 -28.84 -9.78 -36.15
CA HIS A 537 -29.57 -10.84 -35.46
C HIS A 537 -30.26 -10.41 -34.14
N PHE A 538 -30.20 -9.12 -33.81
CA PHE A 538 -30.71 -8.63 -32.52
C PHE A 538 -32.21 -8.87 -32.36
N ASP A 539 -33.01 -8.73 -33.41
CA ASP A 539 -34.46 -8.87 -33.37
C ASP A 539 -34.91 -10.30 -33.10
N SER A 540 -34.14 -11.30 -33.49
CA SER A 540 -34.42 -12.72 -33.22
C SER A 540 -34.09 -13.19 -31.81
N MET A 541 -33.45 -12.37 -31.00
CA MET A 541 -33.07 -12.69 -29.62
C MET A 541 -34.26 -12.64 -28.68
N THR A 542 -34.23 -13.47 -27.62
CA THR A 542 -35.17 -13.34 -26.49
C THR A 542 -34.97 -12.04 -25.74
N ALA A 543 -35.92 -11.59 -24.92
CA ALA A 543 -35.83 -10.37 -24.15
C ALA A 543 -34.59 -10.36 -23.22
N ASP A 544 -34.30 -11.48 -22.57
CA ASP A 544 -33.12 -11.63 -21.70
C ASP A 544 -31.80 -11.56 -22.49
N GLN A 545 -31.73 -12.21 -23.65
CA GLN A 545 -30.59 -12.13 -24.55
C GLN A 545 -30.38 -10.70 -25.06
N LYS A 546 -31.45 -9.99 -25.42
CA LYS A 546 -31.41 -8.57 -25.81
C LYS A 546 -30.84 -7.72 -24.70
N LEU A 547 -31.37 -7.86 -23.48
CA LEU A 547 -30.89 -7.10 -22.31
C LEU A 547 -29.43 -7.39 -22.02
N HIS A 548 -29.03 -8.66 -22.02
CA HIS A 548 -27.64 -9.06 -21.81
C HIS A 548 -26.72 -8.45 -22.89
N THR A 549 -27.07 -8.54 -24.16
CA THR A 549 -26.29 -8.03 -25.29
C THR A 549 -26.12 -6.50 -25.21
N LEU A 550 -27.17 -5.78 -24.83
CA LEU A 550 -27.12 -4.33 -24.65
C LEU A 550 -26.22 -3.93 -23.48
N LEU A 551 -26.29 -4.63 -22.37
CA LEU A 551 -25.51 -4.30 -21.17
C LEU A 551 -24.08 -4.89 -21.18
N CYS A 552 -23.80 -5.86 -22.07
CA CYS A 552 -22.47 -6.43 -22.32
C CYS A 552 -22.02 -6.18 -23.76
N PRO A 553 -21.91 -4.90 -24.19
CA PRO A 553 -21.66 -4.56 -25.59
C PRO A 553 -20.29 -5.03 -26.06
N ALA A 554 -20.27 -5.84 -27.14
CA ALA A 554 -19.04 -6.37 -27.71
C ALA A 554 -18.21 -5.32 -28.45
N THR A 555 -18.84 -4.30 -29.05
CA THR A 555 -18.18 -3.27 -29.86
C THR A 555 -18.25 -1.89 -29.21
N THR A 556 -17.29 -1.03 -29.55
CA THR A 556 -17.26 0.37 -29.10
C THR A 556 -18.48 1.16 -29.58
N GLN A 557 -18.95 0.90 -30.81
CA GLN A 557 -20.10 1.60 -31.36
C GLN A 557 -21.37 1.23 -30.61
N LEU A 558 -21.62 -0.05 -30.34
CA LEU A 558 -22.74 -0.52 -29.54
C LEU A 558 -22.67 0.06 -28.13
N ALA A 559 -21.51 0.01 -27.48
CA ALA A 559 -21.32 0.56 -26.15
C ALA A 559 -21.66 2.05 -26.04
N LYS A 560 -21.27 2.85 -27.06
CA LYS A 560 -21.62 4.28 -27.13
C LYS A 560 -23.13 4.49 -27.37
N CYS A 561 -23.72 3.70 -28.26
CA CYS A 561 -25.16 3.77 -28.56
C CYS A 561 -25.99 3.44 -27.32
N VAL A 562 -25.71 2.34 -26.65
CA VAL A 562 -26.39 1.92 -25.41
C VAL A 562 -26.19 2.96 -24.30
N SER A 563 -24.95 3.42 -24.08
CA SER A 563 -24.65 4.43 -23.06
C SER A 563 -25.44 5.73 -23.27
N LYS A 564 -25.60 6.16 -24.52
CA LYS A 564 -26.41 7.34 -24.87
C LYS A 564 -27.88 7.12 -24.53
N PHE A 565 -28.44 5.97 -24.88
CA PHE A 565 -29.83 5.64 -24.60
C PHE A 565 -30.12 5.54 -23.10
N LEU A 566 -29.25 4.90 -22.32
CA LEU A 566 -29.36 4.86 -20.86
C LEU A 566 -29.33 6.26 -20.23
N GLY A 567 -28.55 7.17 -20.79
CA GLY A 567 -28.55 8.58 -20.43
C GLY A 567 -29.89 9.24 -20.70
N ILE A 568 -30.46 9.03 -21.89
CA ILE A 568 -31.76 9.55 -22.29
C ILE A 568 -32.86 9.09 -21.33
N ILE A 569 -32.90 7.79 -20.97
CA ILE A 569 -33.86 7.26 -19.98
C ILE A 569 -33.75 8.04 -18.67
N SER A 570 -32.53 8.23 -18.15
CA SER A 570 -32.31 8.91 -16.88
C SER A 570 -32.68 10.39 -16.92
N ASP A 571 -32.36 11.07 -18.01
CA ASP A 571 -32.66 12.51 -18.16
C ASP A 571 -34.16 12.73 -18.34
N THR A 572 -34.85 11.89 -19.14
CA THR A 572 -36.30 11.91 -19.28
C THR A 572 -37.02 11.71 -17.94
N ARG A 573 -36.57 10.75 -17.11
CA ARG A 573 -37.15 10.55 -15.78
C ARG A 573 -37.01 11.78 -14.90
N LYS A 574 -35.85 12.44 -14.91
CA LYS A 574 -35.64 13.68 -14.15
C LYS A 574 -36.54 14.82 -14.65
N GLU A 575 -36.71 14.91 -15.96
CA GLU A 575 -37.57 15.93 -16.58
C GLU A 575 -39.05 15.72 -16.15
N ILE A 576 -39.52 14.44 -16.09
CA ILE A 576 -40.84 14.10 -15.56
C ILE A 576 -40.95 14.43 -14.06
N ASP A 577 -39.94 14.09 -13.28
CA ASP A 577 -39.90 14.40 -11.84
C ASP A 577 -39.92 15.90 -11.55
N GLN A 578 -39.52 16.75 -12.53
CA GLN A 578 -39.56 18.20 -12.48
C GLN A 578 -40.91 18.78 -13.01
N GLY A 579 -41.89 17.93 -13.33
CA GLY A 579 -43.23 18.31 -13.72
C GLY A 579 -43.46 18.49 -15.24
N LEU A 580 -42.48 18.09 -16.08
CA LEU A 580 -42.67 18.08 -17.53
C LEU A 580 -43.56 16.91 -17.96
N GLN A 581 -44.61 17.18 -18.72
CA GLN A 581 -45.53 16.16 -19.22
C GLN A 581 -44.81 15.19 -20.17
N PRO A 582 -45.00 13.86 -20.04
CA PRO A 582 -44.39 12.86 -20.90
C PRO A 582 -44.64 13.08 -22.40
N GLU A 583 -45.79 13.60 -22.77
CA GLU A 583 -46.22 13.84 -24.15
C GLU A 583 -45.38 14.96 -24.80
N VAL A 584 -45.06 16.02 -24.08
CA VAL A 584 -44.21 17.11 -24.55
C VAL A 584 -42.78 16.62 -24.79
N LEU A 585 -42.29 15.67 -24.00
CA LEU A 585 -40.97 15.12 -24.13
C LEU A 585 -40.81 14.16 -25.34
N GLN A 586 -41.94 13.69 -25.90
CA GLN A 586 -41.93 12.90 -27.13
C GLN A 586 -41.63 13.76 -28.37
N LEU A 587 -42.06 14.99 -28.38
CA LEU A 587 -41.88 15.95 -29.51
C LEU A 587 -40.42 16.49 -29.61
N TYR A 588 -39.66 16.50 -28.51
CA TYR A 588 -38.26 16.97 -28.49
C TYR A 588 -37.23 15.92 -28.97
N VAL A 589 -37.67 14.78 -29.47
CA VAL A 589 -36.80 13.62 -29.80
C VAL A 589 -35.96 13.85 -31.05
N GLN A 590 -36.37 14.70 -31.99
CA GLN A 590 -35.70 14.83 -33.31
C GLN A 590 -34.31 15.49 -33.26
N HIS A 591 -33.95 16.24 -32.20
CA HIS A 591 -32.71 17.02 -32.16
C HIS A 591 -31.61 16.50 -31.19
N LYS A 592 -31.86 15.47 -30.36
CA LYS A 592 -30.89 14.98 -29.37
C LYS A 592 -30.42 13.53 -29.59
N ILE A 593 -30.98 12.82 -30.55
CA ILE A 593 -30.58 11.48 -30.93
C ILE A 593 -29.68 11.56 -32.17
#